data_5de114812436fcb4c0131451397a71c2
#
_entry.id   5de114812436fcb4c0131451397a71c2
#
_cell.length_a   1.000
_cell.length_b   1.000
_cell.length_c   1.000
_cell.angle_alpha   90.00
_cell.angle_beta   90.00
_cell.angle_gamma   90.00
#
_symmetry.space_group_name_H-M   'P 1'
#
loop_
_entity.id
_entity.type
_entity.pdbx_description
1 polymer ?
#
loop_
_entity_poly.entity_id
_entity_poly.type
_entity_poly.pdbx_seq_one_letter_code
_entity_poly.pdbx_strand_id
1 'polypeptide(L)'
;IPLEYAFLSDESDSNVVDINIINSMMENEQHFSKELKEVFNKSKTIQDNLTRVIWNGNVAQSKLHSANREFSKSVLNEIGITGNKANSSLSNLNQTIISSILKDSEFLSSLAIDIMDRNLYERANDCRWWTLNSYFRQSLDEYSSLNYKKDEITAILKYINGLYTVYTNLILFDKDGKVIAVSNENEEF
;
A
#
# COMPACT_ATOMS: atom_id res chain seq x y z
N ILE A 1 -29.38 -1.90 0.93
CA ILE A 1 -28.66 -2.93 1.72
C ILE A 1 -27.46 -2.20 2.28
N PRO A 2 -27.38 -1.93 3.57
CA PRO A 2 -26.16 -1.40 4.15
C PRO A 2 -25.11 -2.51 4.09
N LEU A 3 -24.05 -2.29 3.34
CA LEU A 3 -22.82 -3.04 3.49
C LEU A 3 -22.22 -2.58 4.83
N GLU A 4 -22.50 -3.33 5.88
CA GLU A 4 -21.72 -3.26 7.09
C GLU A 4 -20.33 -3.79 6.74
N TYR A 5 -19.41 -2.90 6.48
CA TYR A 5 -18.00 -3.21 6.51
C TYR A 5 -17.62 -3.39 7.99
N ALA A 6 -17.82 -4.58 8.49
CA ALA A 6 -17.15 -5.03 9.68
C ALA A 6 -15.67 -5.23 9.35
N PHE A 7 -14.92 -4.15 9.26
CA PHE A 7 -13.49 -4.21 9.51
C PHE A 7 -13.33 -4.43 11.01
N LEU A 8 -13.39 -5.69 11.41
CA LEU A 8 -12.83 -6.12 12.68
C LEU A 8 -11.31 -5.91 12.53
N SER A 9 -10.85 -4.74 12.96
CA SER A 9 -9.47 -4.57 13.35
C SER A 9 -9.28 -5.40 14.61
N ASP A 10 -8.89 -6.66 14.48
CA ASP A 10 -8.24 -7.38 15.54
C ASP A 10 -6.90 -6.69 15.81
N GLU A 11 -6.90 -5.74 16.76
CA GLU A 11 -5.71 -5.00 17.19
C GLU A 11 -4.69 -5.89 17.94
N SER A 12 -4.86 -7.21 17.96
CA SER A 12 -4.09 -8.04 18.88
C SER A 12 -2.88 -8.78 18.30
N ASP A 13 -2.57 -8.73 16.98
CA ASP A 13 -1.42 -9.53 16.49
C ASP A 13 -0.60 -8.93 15.35
N SER A 14 -0.71 -7.63 15.04
CA SER A 14 -0.04 -7.04 13.88
C SER A 14 1.42 -6.62 14.05
N ASN A 15 2.07 -6.96 15.18
CA ASN A 15 3.45 -6.52 15.43
C ASN A 15 4.55 -7.55 15.09
N VAL A 16 4.18 -8.73 14.66
CA VAL A 16 5.14 -9.72 14.14
C VAL A 16 5.08 -9.71 12.63
N VAL A 17 5.78 -8.77 12.02
CA VAL A 17 6.06 -8.88 10.58
C VAL A 17 6.79 -10.19 10.37
N ASP A 18 6.21 -11.10 9.60
CA ASP A 18 6.77 -12.42 9.35
C ASP A 18 8.21 -12.25 8.80
N ILE A 19 9.18 -12.82 9.52
CA ILE A 19 10.60 -12.77 9.14
C ILE A 19 10.81 -13.29 7.71
N ASN A 20 9.95 -14.19 7.25
CA ASN A 20 10.00 -14.71 5.88
C ASN A 20 9.59 -13.63 4.85
N ILE A 21 8.61 -12.78 5.18
CA ILE A 21 8.23 -11.65 4.35
C ILE A 21 9.38 -10.63 4.30
N ILE A 22 9.98 -10.34 5.44
CA ILE A 22 11.14 -9.44 5.53
C ILE A 22 12.29 -9.97 4.65
N ASN A 23 12.62 -11.25 4.76
CA ASN A 23 13.69 -11.86 3.98
C ASN A 23 13.38 -11.85 2.47
N SER A 24 12.14 -12.19 2.07
CA SER A 24 11.73 -12.17 0.67
C SER A 24 11.70 -10.75 0.09
N MET A 25 11.34 -9.75 0.89
CA MET A 25 11.42 -8.35 0.48
C MET A 25 12.85 -7.87 0.33
N MET A 26 13.77 -8.33 1.18
CA MET A 26 15.21 -7.99 1.09
C MET A 26 15.89 -8.62 -0.12
N GLU A 27 15.43 -9.77 -0.58
CA GLU A 27 15.90 -10.40 -1.81
C GLU A 27 15.41 -9.70 -3.07
N ASN A 28 14.28 -9.00 -2.99
CA ASN A 28 13.65 -8.35 -4.13
C ASN A 28 14.25 -6.94 -4.34
N GLU A 29 15.05 -6.78 -5.42
CA GLU A 29 15.82 -5.57 -5.71
C GLU A 29 14.98 -4.30 -5.94
N GLN A 30 13.69 -4.43 -6.20
CA GLN A 30 12.83 -3.31 -6.57
C GLN A 30 12.30 -2.51 -5.37
N HIS A 31 12.31 -3.06 -4.16
CA HIS A 31 11.62 -2.47 -3.00
C HIS A 31 12.54 -1.79 -1.98
N PHE A 32 13.87 -1.93 -2.12
CA PHE A 32 14.82 -1.32 -1.20
C PHE A 32 15.74 -0.33 -1.90
N SER A 33 15.96 0.82 -1.26
CA SER A 33 16.94 1.76 -1.75
C SER A 33 18.33 1.12 -1.73
N LYS A 34 19.18 1.55 -2.65
CA LYS A 34 20.57 1.07 -2.77
C LYS A 34 21.35 1.26 -1.47
N GLU A 35 21.08 2.35 -0.78
CA GLU A 35 21.71 2.72 0.49
C GLU A 35 21.34 1.74 1.61
N LEU A 36 20.08 1.34 1.72
CA LEU A 36 19.61 0.36 2.69
C LEU A 36 20.26 -1.01 2.49
N LYS A 37 20.37 -1.46 1.24
CA LYS A 37 21.09 -2.70 0.90
C LYS A 37 22.56 -2.62 1.29
N GLU A 38 23.20 -1.50 1.02
CA GLU A 38 24.60 -1.30 1.38
C GLU A 38 24.81 -1.35 2.90
N VAL A 39 23.96 -0.70 3.68
CA VAL A 39 23.99 -0.75 5.15
C VAL A 39 23.79 -2.17 5.66
N PHE A 40 22.83 -2.92 5.10
CA PHE A 40 22.56 -4.30 5.47
C PHE A 40 23.75 -5.21 5.17
N ASN A 41 24.33 -5.12 3.97
CA ASN A 41 25.50 -5.93 3.58
C ASN A 41 26.73 -5.60 4.41
N LYS A 42 26.96 -4.33 4.73
CA LYS A 42 28.04 -3.91 5.64
C LYS A 42 27.83 -4.45 7.05
N SER A 43 26.59 -4.42 7.57
CA SER A 43 26.24 -4.97 8.88
C SER A 43 26.56 -6.47 8.94
N LYS A 44 26.16 -7.25 7.93
CA LYS A 44 26.44 -8.67 7.83
C LYS A 44 27.95 -8.94 7.77
N THR A 45 28.68 -8.17 6.98
CA THR A 45 30.15 -8.29 6.88
C THR A 45 30.83 -8.00 8.21
N ILE A 46 30.38 -6.99 8.95
CA ILE A 46 30.89 -6.67 10.30
C ILE A 46 30.64 -7.83 11.26
N GLN A 47 29.44 -8.41 11.22
CA GLN A 47 29.07 -9.56 12.04
C GLN A 47 29.97 -10.77 11.78
N ASP A 48 30.19 -11.12 10.52
CA ASP A 48 31.04 -12.25 10.13
C ASP A 48 32.49 -12.03 10.57
N ASN A 49 33.00 -10.80 10.38
CA ASN A 49 34.36 -10.45 10.79
C ASN A 49 34.51 -10.51 12.32
N LEU A 50 33.54 -10.01 13.08
CA LEU A 50 33.57 -10.06 14.54
C LEU A 50 33.56 -11.49 15.07
N THR A 51 32.70 -12.35 14.52
CA THR A 51 32.65 -13.78 14.85
C THR A 51 33.98 -14.43 14.58
N ARG A 52 34.63 -14.11 13.45
CA ARG A 52 35.94 -14.64 13.08
C ARG A 52 37.05 -14.16 14.03
N VAL A 53 37.04 -12.91 14.46
CA VAL A 53 37.99 -12.35 15.45
C VAL A 53 37.84 -13.03 16.79
N ILE A 54 36.60 -13.23 17.28
CA ILE A 54 36.34 -13.95 18.55
C ILE A 54 36.82 -15.38 18.46
N TRP A 55 36.54 -16.09 17.36
CA TRP A 55 37.01 -17.49 17.18
C TRP A 55 38.52 -17.57 17.16
N ASN A 56 39.22 -16.74 16.39
CA ASN A 56 40.66 -16.68 16.32
C ASN A 56 41.30 -16.34 17.68
N GLY A 57 40.67 -15.40 18.40
CA GLY A 57 41.09 -15.05 19.76
C GLY A 57 41.00 -16.22 20.74
N ASN A 58 39.91 -16.99 20.69
CA ASN A 58 39.73 -18.19 21.51
C ASN A 58 40.77 -19.27 21.17
N VAL A 59 41.08 -19.48 19.90
CA VAL A 59 42.12 -20.40 19.45
C VAL A 59 43.51 -19.94 19.92
N ALA A 60 43.85 -18.67 19.80
CA ALA A 60 45.11 -18.13 20.29
C ALA A 60 45.23 -18.25 21.81
N GLN A 61 44.16 -18.00 22.55
CA GLN A 61 44.11 -18.15 24.00
C GLN A 61 44.41 -19.57 24.47
N SER A 62 43.98 -20.59 23.72
CA SER A 62 44.24 -21.99 24.09
C SER A 62 45.74 -22.34 24.17
N LYS A 63 46.57 -21.52 23.50
CA LYS A 63 48.03 -21.70 23.41
C LYS A 63 48.82 -20.88 24.46
N LEU A 64 48.14 -20.02 25.26
CA LEU A 64 48.78 -19.16 26.25
C LEU A 64 49.00 -19.88 27.59
N HIS A 65 50.06 -19.46 28.34
CA HIS A 65 50.28 -19.92 29.71
C HIS A 65 49.23 -19.40 30.70
N SER A 66 49.02 -20.09 31.82
CA SER A 66 47.84 -19.95 32.70
C SER A 66 47.54 -18.51 33.18
N ALA A 67 48.56 -17.73 33.56
CA ALA A 67 48.33 -16.38 34.09
C ALA A 67 47.78 -15.37 33.07
N ASN A 68 48.22 -15.48 31.82
CA ASN A 68 47.74 -14.60 30.76
C ASN A 68 46.40 -15.09 30.11
N ARG A 69 46.07 -16.35 30.36
CA ARG A 69 44.86 -16.98 29.83
C ARG A 69 43.58 -16.40 30.44
N GLU A 70 43.60 -16.10 31.73
CA GLU A 70 42.42 -15.59 32.45
C GLU A 70 42.07 -14.14 32.06
N PHE A 71 43.09 -13.29 31.94
CA PHE A 71 42.90 -11.93 31.42
C PHE A 71 42.42 -11.94 29.96
N SER A 72 43.06 -12.72 29.13
CA SER A 72 42.67 -12.85 27.72
C SER A 72 41.23 -13.38 27.54
N LYS A 73 40.82 -14.32 28.39
CA LYS A 73 39.46 -14.88 28.40
C LYS A 73 38.41 -13.82 28.74
N SER A 74 38.70 -12.99 29.76
CA SER A 74 37.81 -11.91 30.16
C SER A 74 37.58 -10.89 29.02
N VAL A 75 38.68 -10.45 28.38
CA VAL A 75 38.64 -9.49 27.27
C VAL A 75 37.90 -10.09 26.06
N LEU A 76 38.14 -11.34 25.68
CA LEU A 76 37.45 -11.97 24.57
C LEU A 76 35.95 -12.15 24.85
N ASN A 77 35.58 -12.46 26.10
CA ASN A 77 34.20 -12.54 26.51
C ASN A 77 33.50 -11.19 26.42
N GLU A 78 34.13 -10.10 26.86
CA GLU A 78 33.63 -8.73 26.77
C GLU A 78 33.42 -8.29 25.30
N ILE A 79 34.40 -8.60 24.43
CA ILE A 79 34.29 -8.38 22.99
C ILE A 79 33.11 -9.17 22.41
N GLY A 80 32.92 -10.41 22.83
CA GLY A 80 31.81 -11.25 22.41
C GLY A 80 30.44 -10.66 22.82
N ILE A 81 30.32 -10.24 24.08
CA ILE A 81 29.09 -9.63 24.59
C ILE A 81 28.78 -8.31 23.84
N THR A 82 29.81 -7.48 23.67
CA THR A 82 29.67 -6.20 22.96
C THR A 82 29.30 -6.42 21.49
N GLY A 83 29.92 -7.40 20.84
CA GLY A 83 29.59 -7.79 19.48
C GLY A 83 28.15 -8.29 19.32
N ASN A 84 27.70 -9.13 20.23
CA ASN A 84 26.31 -9.61 20.22
C ASN A 84 25.30 -8.47 20.45
N LYS A 85 25.60 -7.54 21.34
CA LYS A 85 24.77 -6.34 21.55
C LYS A 85 24.73 -5.46 20.30
N ALA A 86 25.85 -5.24 19.65
CA ALA A 86 25.92 -4.48 18.41
C ALA A 86 25.08 -5.14 17.30
N ASN A 87 25.20 -6.45 17.14
CA ASN A 87 24.40 -7.22 16.18
C ASN A 87 22.90 -7.15 16.47
N SER A 88 22.49 -7.31 17.72
CA SER A 88 21.08 -7.13 18.12
C SER A 88 20.58 -5.73 17.80
N SER A 89 21.38 -4.72 18.09
CA SER A 89 21.00 -3.32 17.79
C SER A 89 20.85 -3.07 16.29
N LEU A 90 21.74 -3.61 15.46
CA LEU A 90 21.66 -3.52 14.01
C LEU A 90 20.44 -4.28 13.46
N SER A 91 20.18 -5.47 13.98
CA SER A 91 19.00 -6.25 13.62
C SER A 91 17.70 -5.50 13.95
N ASN A 92 17.60 -4.94 15.16
CA ASN A 92 16.45 -4.15 15.59
C ASN A 92 16.27 -2.89 14.73
N LEU A 93 17.37 -2.22 14.37
CA LEU A 93 17.33 -1.08 13.47
C LEU A 93 16.77 -1.45 12.09
N ASN A 94 17.27 -2.53 11.51
CA ASN A 94 16.79 -3.03 10.23
C ASN A 94 15.29 -3.38 10.28
N GLN A 95 14.87 -4.07 11.33
CA GLN A 95 13.46 -4.42 11.54
C GLN A 95 12.59 -3.16 11.68
N THR A 96 13.07 -2.15 12.39
CA THR A 96 12.35 -0.86 12.56
C THR A 96 12.19 -0.16 11.22
N ILE A 97 13.23 -0.09 10.39
CA ILE A 97 13.18 0.54 9.07
C ILE A 97 12.18 -0.20 8.17
N ILE A 98 12.24 -1.52 8.13
CA ILE A 98 11.32 -2.34 7.32
C ILE A 98 9.88 -2.15 7.78
N SER A 99 9.63 -2.21 9.08
CA SER A 99 8.30 -1.98 9.65
C SER A 99 7.76 -0.59 9.33
N SER A 100 8.62 0.44 9.32
CA SER A 100 8.22 1.79 8.94
C SER A 100 7.79 1.85 7.47
N ILE A 101 8.58 1.27 6.56
CA ILE A 101 8.26 1.24 5.12
C ILE A 101 6.94 0.50 4.87
N LEU A 102 6.73 -0.63 5.56
CA LEU A 102 5.49 -1.40 5.42
C LEU A 102 4.28 -0.63 5.93
N LYS A 103 4.39 0.03 7.09
CA LYS A 103 3.31 0.88 7.62
C LYS A 103 2.98 2.06 6.71
N ASP A 104 3.99 2.71 6.15
CA ASP A 104 3.78 3.79 5.18
C ASP A 104 3.06 3.29 3.93
N SER A 105 3.43 2.11 3.43
CA SER A 105 2.79 1.48 2.27
C SER A 105 1.35 1.06 2.58
N GLU A 106 1.09 0.52 3.75
CA GLU A 106 -0.25 0.17 4.24
C GLU A 106 -1.13 1.42 4.34
N PHE A 107 -0.63 2.48 4.95
CA PHE A 107 -1.33 3.75 5.06
C PHE A 107 -1.69 4.34 3.68
N LEU A 108 -0.73 4.38 2.75
CA LEU A 108 -0.97 4.89 1.39
C LEU A 108 -1.99 4.03 0.63
N SER A 109 -1.93 2.72 0.80
CA SER A 109 -2.88 1.79 0.17
C SER A 109 -4.29 1.97 0.72
N SER A 110 -4.43 2.08 2.04
CA SER A 110 -5.71 2.36 2.70
C SER A 110 -6.28 3.70 2.25
N LEU A 111 -5.45 4.75 2.23
CA LEU A 111 -5.87 6.06 1.76
C LEU A 111 -6.34 6.04 0.30
N ALA A 112 -5.64 5.30 -0.56
CA ALA A 112 -6.05 5.16 -1.96
C ALA A 112 -7.42 4.46 -2.08
N ILE A 113 -7.66 3.41 -1.31
CA ILE A 113 -8.94 2.70 -1.26
C ILE A 113 -10.05 3.63 -0.76
N ASP A 114 -9.82 4.37 0.31
CA ASP A 114 -10.79 5.31 0.88
C ASP A 114 -11.18 6.41 -0.13
N ILE A 115 -10.19 6.94 -0.85
CA ILE A 115 -10.42 7.92 -1.91
C ILE A 115 -11.26 7.31 -3.05
N MET A 116 -10.95 6.09 -3.46
CA MET A 116 -11.70 5.38 -4.50
C MET A 116 -13.13 5.10 -4.07
N ASP A 117 -13.34 4.57 -2.87
CA ASP A 117 -14.68 4.26 -2.33
C ASP A 117 -15.53 5.53 -2.24
N ARG A 118 -14.96 6.61 -1.71
CA ARG A 118 -15.64 7.91 -1.65
C ARG A 118 -16.03 8.43 -3.04
N ASN A 119 -15.11 8.35 -4.00
CA ASN A 119 -15.40 8.76 -5.37
C ASN A 119 -16.52 7.94 -5.99
N LEU A 120 -16.51 6.61 -5.83
CA LEU A 120 -17.57 5.73 -6.33
C LEU A 120 -18.91 6.04 -5.67
N TYR A 121 -18.92 6.28 -4.35
CA TYR A 121 -20.12 6.67 -3.63
C TYR A 121 -20.71 8.00 -4.14
N GLU A 122 -19.85 9.01 -4.34
CA GLU A 122 -20.27 10.31 -4.87
C GLU A 122 -20.84 10.16 -6.30
N ARG A 123 -20.19 9.38 -7.16
CA ARG A 123 -20.71 9.12 -8.54
C ARG A 123 -22.04 8.40 -8.53
N ALA A 124 -22.21 7.41 -7.65
CA ALA A 124 -23.49 6.73 -7.50
C ALA A 124 -24.60 7.69 -7.02
N ASN A 125 -24.28 8.62 -6.12
CA ASN A 125 -25.23 9.63 -5.66
C ASN A 125 -25.55 10.64 -6.73
N ASP A 126 -24.58 11.11 -7.50
CA ASP A 126 -24.82 12.01 -8.63
C ASP A 126 -25.81 11.38 -9.63
N CYS A 127 -25.61 10.11 -10.01
CA CYS A 127 -26.55 9.39 -10.86
C CYS A 127 -27.95 9.31 -10.25
N ARG A 128 -28.07 9.04 -8.95
CA ARG A 128 -29.36 9.01 -8.25
C ARG A 128 -30.05 10.37 -8.29
N TRP A 129 -29.32 11.46 -8.07
CA TRP A 129 -29.86 12.83 -8.14
C TRP A 129 -30.34 13.19 -9.53
N TRP A 130 -29.56 12.87 -10.57
CA TRP A 130 -29.95 13.19 -11.96
C TRP A 130 -31.19 12.41 -12.40
N THR A 131 -31.35 11.16 -11.95
CA THR A 131 -32.53 10.35 -12.26
C THR A 131 -33.79 10.83 -11.58
N LEU A 132 -33.73 11.74 -10.59
CA LEU A 132 -34.88 12.41 -10.01
C LEU A 132 -35.44 13.52 -10.92
N ASN A 133 -34.72 13.92 -11.96
CA ASN A 133 -35.19 14.93 -12.90
C ASN A 133 -36.45 14.43 -13.60
N SER A 134 -37.55 15.17 -13.41
CA SER A 134 -38.86 14.81 -13.95
C SER A 134 -38.85 14.76 -15.48
N TYR A 135 -38.03 15.59 -16.12
CA TYR A 135 -37.91 15.61 -17.58
C TYR A 135 -37.33 14.30 -18.14
N PHE A 136 -36.28 13.75 -17.53
CA PHE A 136 -35.74 12.44 -17.93
C PHE A 136 -36.78 11.33 -17.77
N ARG A 137 -37.53 11.36 -16.68
CA ARG A 137 -38.56 10.33 -16.40
C ARG A 137 -39.70 10.41 -17.43
N GLN A 138 -40.21 11.59 -17.69
CA GLN A 138 -41.25 11.81 -18.71
C GLN A 138 -40.78 11.40 -20.11
N SER A 139 -39.54 11.79 -20.46
CA SER A 139 -38.97 11.45 -21.76
C SER A 139 -38.75 9.94 -21.93
N LEU A 140 -38.48 9.22 -20.86
CA LEU A 140 -38.37 7.75 -20.88
C LEU A 140 -39.75 7.09 -21.03
N ASP A 141 -40.78 7.62 -20.40
CA ASP A 141 -42.17 7.15 -20.58
C ASP A 141 -42.69 7.41 -22.00
N GLU A 142 -42.31 8.53 -22.59
CA GLU A 142 -42.70 8.93 -23.95
C GLU A 142 -41.83 8.28 -25.05
N TYR A 143 -40.70 7.70 -24.70
CA TYR A 143 -39.77 7.06 -25.64
C TYR A 143 -40.43 5.98 -26.51
N SER A 144 -41.46 5.31 -26.00
CA SER A 144 -42.26 4.33 -26.73
C SER A 144 -43.22 4.98 -27.74
N SER A 145 -43.47 6.28 -27.66
CA SER A 145 -44.53 7.00 -28.42
C SER A 145 -44.03 7.85 -29.58
N LEU A 146 -42.78 7.77 -30.01
CA LEU A 146 -42.15 8.55 -31.09
C LEU A 146 -42.05 10.09 -30.83
N ASN A 147 -42.50 10.58 -29.69
CA ASN A 147 -42.42 12.00 -29.31
C ASN A 147 -41.21 12.34 -28.47
N TYR A 148 -40.27 11.49 -28.45
CA TYR A 148 -39.04 11.61 -27.68
C TYR A 148 -38.14 12.74 -28.20
N LYS A 149 -37.79 13.62 -27.30
CA LYS A 149 -36.99 14.83 -27.60
C LYS A 149 -35.51 14.59 -27.27
N LYS A 150 -34.84 13.81 -28.11
CA LYS A 150 -33.43 13.46 -27.93
C LYS A 150 -32.54 14.70 -27.75
N ASP A 151 -32.74 15.72 -28.55
CA ASP A 151 -31.91 16.92 -28.55
C ASP A 151 -32.02 17.70 -27.23
N GLU A 152 -33.20 17.74 -26.62
CA GLU A 152 -33.40 18.39 -25.33
C GLU A 152 -32.73 17.62 -24.20
N ILE A 153 -32.82 16.28 -24.21
CA ILE A 153 -32.14 15.42 -23.24
C ILE A 153 -30.60 15.56 -23.38
N THR A 154 -30.10 15.53 -24.61
CA THR A 154 -28.69 15.75 -24.90
C THR A 154 -28.21 17.11 -24.39
N ALA A 155 -28.98 18.17 -24.58
CA ALA A 155 -28.68 19.50 -24.09
C ALA A 155 -28.57 19.54 -22.55
N ILE A 156 -29.50 18.87 -21.84
CA ILE A 156 -29.48 18.76 -20.39
C ILE A 156 -28.27 17.98 -19.91
N LEU A 157 -27.99 16.81 -20.52
CA LEU A 157 -26.82 16.02 -20.18
C LEU A 157 -25.50 16.80 -20.42
N LYS A 158 -25.43 17.53 -21.52
CA LYS A 158 -24.30 18.42 -21.85
C LYS A 158 -24.09 19.52 -20.81
N TYR A 159 -25.20 20.15 -20.40
CA TYR A 159 -25.16 21.16 -19.34
C TYR A 159 -24.68 20.57 -18.01
N ILE A 160 -25.21 19.42 -17.59
CA ILE A 160 -24.81 18.73 -16.36
C ILE A 160 -23.33 18.38 -16.46
N ASN A 161 -22.89 17.75 -17.55
CA ASN A 161 -21.48 17.36 -17.75
C ASN A 161 -20.54 18.57 -17.67
N GLY A 162 -20.96 19.72 -18.20
CA GLY A 162 -20.20 20.97 -18.13
C GLY A 162 -20.03 21.56 -16.72
N LEU A 163 -20.85 21.15 -15.75
CA LEU A 163 -20.72 21.53 -14.35
C LEU A 163 -19.71 20.71 -13.57
N TYR A 164 -19.29 19.57 -14.10
CA TYR A 164 -18.39 18.63 -13.46
C TYR A 164 -17.09 18.47 -14.25
N THR A 165 -15.99 18.35 -13.57
CA THR A 165 -14.66 18.11 -14.19
C THR A 165 -14.26 16.65 -14.21
N VAL A 166 -15.06 15.78 -13.60
CA VAL A 166 -14.72 14.38 -13.34
C VAL A 166 -15.38 13.40 -14.31
N TYR A 167 -16.30 13.88 -15.14
CA TYR A 167 -16.98 13.06 -16.14
C TYR A 167 -16.53 13.45 -17.54
N THR A 168 -16.15 12.46 -18.31
CA THR A 168 -15.85 12.62 -19.75
C THR A 168 -17.15 12.59 -20.57
N ASN A 169 -18.10 11.76 -20.16
CA ASN A 169 -19.38 11.62 -20.81
C ASN A 169 -20.48 11.20 -19.81
N LEU A 170 -21.71 11.65 -20.04
CA LEU A 170 -22.92 11.20 -19.37
C LEU A 170 -23.81 10.49 -20.39
N ILE A 171 -24.25 9.30 -20.05
CA ILE A 171 -25.03 8.45 -20.94
C ILE A 171 -26.37 8.13 -20.28
N LEU A 172 -27.45 8.37 -20.99
CA LEU A 172 -28.77 7.91 -20.63
C LEU A 172 -29.13 6.69 -21.48
N PHE A 173 -29.52 5.60 -20.85
CA PHE A 173 -29.97 4.39 -21.52
C PHE A 173 -31.27 3.88 -20.89
N ASP A 174 -32.02 3.09 -21.66
CA ASP A 174 -33.24 2.43 -21.20
C ASP A 174 -32.95 1.17 -20.37
N LYS A 175 -34.03 0.53 -19.90
CA LYS A 175 -33.94 -0.71 -19.10
C LYS A 175 -33.31 -1.88 -19.85
N ASP A 176 -33.29 -1.84 -21.17
CA ASP A 176 -32.76 -2.89 -22.05
C ASP A 176 -31.30 -2.59 -22.45
N GLY A 177 -30.72 -1.47 -21.91
CA GLY A 177 -29.33 -1.05 -22.16
C GLY A 177 -29.16 -0.28 -23.47
N LYS A 178 -30.26 0.11 -24.14
CA LYS A 178 -30.18 0.90 -25.36
C LYS A 178 -29.92 2.37 -25.04
N VAL A 179 -28.88 2.95 -25.63
CA VAL A 179 -28.50 4.33 -25.45
C VAL A 179 -29.56 5.25 -26.05
N ILE A 180 -30.05 6.18 -25.25
CA ILE A 180 -31.07 7.18 -25.60
C ILE A 180 -30.40 8.51 -25.96
N ALA A 181 -29.50 9.00 -25.13
CA ALA A 181 -28.77 10.23 -25.32
C ALA A 181 -27.43 10.21 -24.63
N VAL A 182 -26.51 11.02 -25.12
CA VAL A 182 -25.15 11.19 -24.57
C VAL A 182 -24.82 12.67 -24.46
N SER A 183 -23.99 13.03 -23.50
CA SER A 183 -23.53 14.42 -23.35
C SER A 183 -22.43 14.79 -24.34
N ASN A 184 -21.61 13.83 -24.76
CA ASN A 184 -20.52 14.02 -25.70
C ASN A 184 -20.58 12.95 -26.80
N GLU A 185 -20.99 13.35 -28.00
CA GLU A 185 -21.16 12.45 -29.15
C GLU A 185 -19.83 12.10 -29.83
N ASN A 186 -18.73 12.81 -29.49
CA ASN A 186 -17.41 12.59 -30.08
C ASN A 186 -16.58 11.57 -29.31
N GLU A 187 -17.07 11.05 -28.19
CA GLU A 187 -16.37 10.07 -27.38
C GLU A 187 -16.84 8.67 -27.70
N GLU A 188 -15.93 7.80 -28.08
CA GLU A 188 -16.18 6.37 -28.30
C GLU A 188 -16.28 5.65 -26.94
N PHE A 189 -17.23 4.68 -26.82
CA PHE A 189 -17.42 3.86 -25.61
C PHE A 189 -17.04 2.42 -25.88
#